data_6be90924565cea4664c5139109ed69f0
#
_entry.id   6be90924565cea4664c5139109ed69f0
#
_cell.length_a   1.000
_cell.length_b   1.000
_cell.length_c   1.000
_cell.angle_alpha   90.00
_cell.angle_beta   90.00
_cell.angle_gamma   90.00
#
_symmetry.space_group_name_H-M   'P 1'
#
loop_
_entity.id
_entity.type
_entity.pdbx_description
1 polymer ?
#
loop_
_entity_poly.entity_id
_entity_poly.type
_entity_poly.pdbx_seq_one_letter_code
_entity_poly.pdbx_strand_id
1 'polypeptide(L)'
;KKLVADFQKFTDFQINAFGKFPSAEYHFLFQITPYKSYHGVEHITSTVLLLGPSYDLFDTLYTELLGLCSHELYHAWNVKAIRPAEMRPYNYANENYFQTGFVAEGVTTYLGDRILFECGVFDRDQYTKELSAYIHKHFHNDGRKYYSVAASSFDTWLDGYEPGIPGRKTSIYTEGCLIAYICDMR
;
A
#
# COMPACT_ATOMS: atom_id res chain seq x y z
N LYS A 1 13.10 -20.13 -5.60
CA LYS A 1 12.02 -20.70 -6.44
C LYS A 1 10.64 -20.27 -5.95
N LYS A 2 10.37 -20.34 -4.61
CA LYS A 2 9.05 -19.95 -4.05
C LYS A 2 8.74 -18.47 -4.35
N LEU A 3 9.65 -17.54 -4.07
CA LEU A 3 9.48 -16.11 -4.31
C LEU A 3 9.03 -15.83 -5.77
N VAL A 4 9.73 -16.38 -6.75
CA VAL A 4 9.40 -16.17 -8.17
C VAL A 4 8.01 -16.69 -8.50
N ALA A 5 7.62 -17.86 -7.95
CA ALA A 5 6.29 -18.42 -8.17
C ALA A 5 5.19 -17.55 -7.54
N ASP A 6 5.41 -17.01 -6.34
CA ASP A 6 4.45 -16.14 -5.68
C ASP A 6 4.31 -14.79 -6.42
N PHE A 7 5.44 -14.22 -6.88
CA PHE A 7 5.43 -13.01 -7.73
C PHE A 7 4.67 -13.23 -9.03
N GLN A 8 4.90 -14.35 -9.70
CA GLN A 8 4.18 -14.68 -10.93
C GLN A 8 2.67 -14.72 -10.70
N LYS A 9 2.22 -15.37 -9.60
CA LYS A 9 0.79 -15.50 -9.28
C LYS A 9 0.12 -14.15 -9.09
N PHE A 10 0.63 -13.29 -8.21
CA PHE A 10 -0.05 -12.03 -7.96
C PHE A 10 0.10 -11.03 -9.10
N THR A 11 1.21 -11.07 -9.84
CA THR A 11 1.39 -10.23 -11.04
C THR A 11 0.40 -10.61 -12.13
N ASP A 12 0.31 -11.91 -12.45
CA ASP A 12 -0.66 -12.38 -13.44
C ASP A 12 -2.09 -12.10 -13.03
N PHE A 13 -2.41 -12.26 -11.73
CA PHE A 13 -3.73 -11.94 -11.21
C PHE A 13 -4.07 -10.47 -11.39
N GLN A 14 -3.18 -9.55 -11.01
CA GLN A 14 -3.38 -8.11 -11.17
C GLN A 14 -3.57 -7.72 -12.63
N ILE A 15 -2.71 -8.22 -13.53
CA ILE A 15 -2.82 -7.93 -14.97
C ILE A 15 -4.16 -8.43 -15.53
N ASN A 16 -4.59 -9.62 -15.16
CA ASN A 16 -5.86 -10.19 -15.61
C ASN A 16 -7.08 -9.45 -15.05
N ALA A 17 -7.01 -8.99 -13.79
CA ALA A 17 -8.10 -8.28 -13.11
C ALA A 17 -8.26 -6.84 -13.61
N PHE A 18 -7.15 -6.12 -13.84
CA PHE A 18 -7.17 -4.69 -14.19
C PHE A 18 -6.85 -4.40 -15.68
N GLY A 19 -6.64 -5.45 -16.45
CA GLY A 19 -6.41 -5.34 -17.89
C GLY A 19 -4.96 -5.01 -18.24
N LYS A 20 -4.77 -4.34 -19.38
CA LYS A 20 -3.44 -4.08 -19.90
C LYS A 20 -2.54 -3.40 -18.86
N PHE A 21 -1.37 -4.00 -18.62
CA PHE A 21 -0.35 -3.37 -17.79
C PHE A 21 0.12 -2.05 -18.41
N PRO A 22 0.26 -0.97 -17.64
CA PRO A 22 0.57 0.36 -18.19
C PRO A 22 1.95 0.50 -18.82
N SER A 23 2.84 -0.49 -18.64
CA SER A 23 4.21 -0.52 -19.16
C SER A 23 4.52 -1.81 -19.88
N ALA A 24 5.60 -1.82 -20.71
CA ALA A 24 6.11 -3.02 -21.35
C ALA A 24 6.90 -3.93 -20.39
N GLU A 25 7.44 -3.36 -19.32
CA GLU A 25 8.23 -4.05 -18.30
C GLU A 25 8.04 -3.38 -16.94
N TYR A 26 8.32 -4.10 -15.85
CA TYR A 26 8.29 -3.57 -14.49
C TYR A 26 9.40 -4.19 -13.65
N HIS A 27 10.08 -3.36 -12.85
CA HIS A 27 11.23 -3.75 -12.04
C HIS A 27 10.94 -3.59 -10.55
N PHE A 28 11.12 -4.64 -9.78
CA PHE A 28 11.16 -4.59 -8.32
C PHE A 28 12.61 -4.42 -7.86
N LEU A 29 12.95 -3.27 -7.32
CA LEU A 29 14.29 -2.92 -6.87
C LEU A 29 14.36 -3.02 -5.35
N PHE A 30 15.05 -4.02 -4.84
CA PHE A 30 15.15 -4.29 -3.40
C PHE A 30 16.42 -3.71 -2.79
N GLN A 31 16.24 -2.94 -1.73
CA GLN A 31 17.31 -2.58 -0.79
C GLN A 31 17.04 -3.32 0.52
N ILE A 32 17.86 -4.35 0.80
CA ILE A 32 17.74 -5.15 2.00
C ILE A 32 18.72 -4.67 3.04
N THR A 33 18.22 -4.31 4.23
CA THR A 33 19.01 -3.75 5.33
C THR A 33 19.30 -4.78 6.40
N PRO A 34 20.35 -4.60 7.21
CA PRO A 34 20.60 -5.44 8.38
C PRO A 34 19.77 -5.07 9.61
N TYR A 35 18.96 -4.01 9.55
CA TYR A 35 18.10 -3.50 10.62
C TYR A 35 16.66 -3.41 10.14
N LYS A 36 15.73 -3.21 11.08
CA LYS A 36 14.30 -3.06 10.78
C LYS A 36 14.06 -1.87 9.88
N SER A 37 13.48 -2.13 8.73
CA SER A 37 13.04 -1.14 7.75
C SER A 37 11.84 -1.67 6.97
N TYR A 38 10.95 -0.79 6.56
CA TYR A 38 9.78 -1.10 5.75
C TYR A 38 9.36 0.15 5.00
N HIS A 39 9.57 0.19 3.69
CA HIS A 39 9.16 1.31 2.84
C HIS A 39 9.09 0.86 1.38
N GLY A 40 8.12 1.39 0.63
CA GLY A 40 8.01 1.25 -0.82
C GLY A 40 7.83 2.60 -1.48
N VAL A 41 8.29 2.73 -2.71
CA VAL A 41 8.05 3.93 -3.54
C VAL A 41 7.79 3.48 -4.96
N GLU A 42 6.56 3.72 -5.40
CA GLU A 42 6.07 3.38 -6.72
C GLU A 42 6.59 4.33 -7.81
N HIS A 43 6.89 3.77 -8.97
CA HIS A 43 7.26 4.48 -10.20
C HIS A 43 6.46 3.93 -11.38
N ILE A 44 6.57 4.55 -12.56
CA ILE A 44 5.81 4.15 -13.76
C ILE A 44 6.19 2.72 -14.20
N THR A 45 7.48 2.38 -14.14
CA THR A 45 8.04 1.10 -14.65
C THR A 45 8.78 0.31 -13.58
N SER A 46 8.74 0.76 -12.32
CA SER A 46 9.49 0.11 -11.24
C SER A 46 8.94 0.51 -9.89
N THR A 47 9.36 -0.22 -8.87
CA THR A 47 9.25 0.18 -7.47
C THR A 47 10.58 0.00 -6.76
N VAL A 48 10.88 0.88 -5.81
CA VAL A 48 11.99 0.72 -4.88
C VAL A 48 11.42 0.26 -3.54
N LEU A 49 11.96 -0.83 -3.02
CA LEU A 49 11.48 -1.52 -1.83
C LEU A 49 12.60 -1.59 -0.80
N LEU A 50 12.38 -1.03 0.38
CA LEU A 50 13.29 -1.07 1.50
C LEU A 50 12.73 -1.99 2.59
N LEU A 51 13.44 -3.08 2.89
CA LEU A 51 13.01 -4.10 3.84
C LEU A 51 14.19 -4.58 4.69
N GLY A 52 13.89 -4.94 5.94
CA GLY A 52 14.87 -5.53 6.85
C GLY A 52 14.26 -5.91 8.19
N PRO A 53 14.95 -6.72 8.97
CA PRO A 53 16.31 -7.19 8.74
C PRO A 53 16.42 -8.36 7.75
N SER A 54 17.58 -8.47 7.09
CA SER A 54 17.83 -9.43 6.01
C SER A 54 17.64 -10.90 6.41
N TYR A 55 17.94 -11.24 7.66
CA TYR A 55 17.86 -12.60 8.19
C TYR A 55 16.42 -13.09 8.41
N ASP A 56 15.44 -12.17 8.50
CA ASP A 56 14.01 -12.50 8.70
C ASP A 56 13.22 -12.47 7.38
N LEU A 57 13.83 -12.03 6.28
CA LEU A 57 13.14 -11.72 5.03
C LEU A 57 12.35 -12.88 4.43
N PHE A 58 12.90 -14.09 4.51
CA PHE A 58 12.28 -15.31 3.98
C PHE A 58 11.59 -16.17 5.04
N ASP A 59 11.42 -15.64 6.24
CA ASP A 59 10.75 -16.26 7.37
C ASP A 59 9.64 -15.31 7.88
N THR A 60 9.88 -14.62 8.98
CA THR A 60 8.87 -13.80 9.66
C THR A 60 8.42 -12.58 8.86
N LEU A 61 9.26 -12.02 7.99
CA LEU A 61 8.95 -10.87 7.13
C LEU A 61 8.45 -11.25 5.73
N TYR A 62 8.24 -12.53 5.44
CA TYR A 62 7.85 -12.93 4.09
C TYR A 62 6.45 -12.44 3.70
N THR A 63 5.52 -12.40 4.64
CA THR A 63 4.17 -11.85 4.43
C THR A 63 4.24 -10.36 4.13
N GLU A 64 5.00 -9.59 4.91
CA GLU A 64 5.21 -8.16 4.70
C GLU A 64 5.89 -7.86 3.35
N LEU A 65 6.89 -8.69 2.97
CA LEU A 65 7.53 -8.58 1.66
C LEU A 65 6.53 -8.71 0.52
N LEU A 66 5.67 -9.72 0.55
CA LEU A 66 4.67 -9.95 -0.48
C LEU A 66 3.60 -8.88 -0.48
N GLY A 67 3.11 -8.46 0.69
CA GLY A 67 2.15 -7.37 0.86
C GLY A 67 2.67 -6.08 0.24
N LEU A 68 3.90 -5.70 0.59
CA LEU A 68 4.54 -4.51 0.03
C LEU A 68 4.68 -4.59 -1.49
N CYS A 69 5.16 -5.72 -2.02
CA CYS A 69 5.34 -5.88 -3.47
C CYS A 69 4.02 -5.84 -4.24
N SER A 70 2.97 -6.44 -3.71
CA SER A 70 1.63 -6.42 -4.32
C SER A 70 1.02 -5.01 -4.29
N HIS A 71 1.19 -4.28 -3.18
CA HIS A 71 0.78 -2.89 -3.01
C HIS A 71 1.46 -2.00 -4.06
N GLU A 72 2.78 -2.04 -4.13
CA GLU A 72 3.56 -1.20 -5.04
C GLU A 72 3.27 -1.51 -6.53
N LEU A 73 3.05 -2.78 -6.86
CA LEU A 73 2.65 -3.15 -8.22
C LEU A 73 1.28 -2.57 -8.59
N TYR A 74 0.32 -2.61 -7.65
CA TYR A 74 -1.01 -2.09 -7.89
C TYR A 74 -1.03 -0.58 -8.16
N HIS A 75 -0.08 0.16 -7.63
CA HIS A 75 0.10 1.58 -7.94
C HIS A 75 0.35 1.86 -9.43
N ALA A 76 0.74 0.87 -10.24
CA ALA A 76 0.81 1.05 -11.68
C ALA A 76 -0.54 1.46 -12.28
N TRP A 77 -1.66 1.00 -11.69
CA TRP A 77 -3.01 1.42 -12.03
C TRP A 77 -3.48 2.57 -11.14
N ASN A 78 -3.49 2.40 -9.85
CA ASN A 78 -3.86 3.40 -8.84
C ASN A 78 -2.60 3.84 -8.10
N VAL A 79 -1.92 4.79 -8.56
CA VAL A 79 -2.06 6.19 -8.86
C VAL A 79 -1.35 6.60 -10.18
N LYS A 80 -0.66 5.67 -10.87
CA LYS A 80 0.09 6.07 -12.09
C LYS A 80 -0.82 6.23 -13.30
N ALA A 81 -1.79 5.33 -13.51
CA ALA A 81 -2.78 5.44 -14.59
C ALA A 81 -4.03 6.22 -14.15
N ILE A 82 -4.59 5.91 -12.98
CA ILE A 82 -5.73 6.62 -12.37
C ILE A 82 -5.19 7.57 -11.32
N ARG A 83 -5.37 8.88 -11.51
CA ARG A 83 -4.80 9.91 -10.63
C ARG A 83 -5.88 10.79 -10.02
N PRO A 84 -5.71 11.26 -8.78
CA PRO A 84 -6.54 12.32 -8.22
C PRO A 84 -6.54 13.55 -9.13
N ALA A 85 -7.71 14.14 -9.36
CA ALA A 85 -7.84 15.32 -10.21
C ALA A 85 -7.04 16.51 -9.69
N GLU A 86 -6.91 16.63 -8.36
CA GLU A 86 -6.15 17.66 -7.67
C GLU A 86 -4.64 17.59 -7.96
N MET A 87 -4.14 16.42 -8.39
CA MET A 87 -2.74 16.21 -8.75
C MET A 87 -2.47 16.40 -10.24
N ARG A 88 -3.40 16.93 -11.02
CA ARG A 88 -3.21 17.14 -12.47
C ARG A 88 -3.35 18.60 -12.86
N PRO A 89 -2.37 19.16 -13.61
CA PRO A 89 -1.05 18.58 -13.94
C PRO A 89 -0.17 18.52 -12.68
N TYR A 90 0.79 17.58 -12.65
CA TYR A 90 1.79 17.57 -11.58
C TYR A 90 2.59 18.86 -11.59
N ASN A 91 2.75 19.45 -10.41
CA ASN A 91 3.64 20.57 -10.19
C ASN A 91 4.82 20.12 -9.31
N TYR A 92 5.96 19.88 -9.95
CA TYR A 92 7.16 19.41 -9.24
C TYR A 92 7.93 20.53 -8.52
N ALA A 93 7.49 21.79 -8.68
CA ALA A 93 8.12 22.93 -8.04
C ALA A 93 7.51 23.30 -6.69
N ASN A 94 6.33 22.76 -6.39
CA ASN A 94 5.59 23.04 -5.15
C ASN A 94 4.99 21.76 -4.57
N GLU A 95 4.58 21.83 -3.30
CA GLU A 95 3.83 20.78 -2.65
C GLU A 95 2.47 20.57 -3.33
N ASN A 96 2.05 19.31 -3.44
CA ASN A 96 0.75 18.92 -4.00
C ASN A 96 -0.17 18.46 -2.87
N TYR A 97 -1.02 19.34 -2.39
CA TYR A 97 -2.01 19.03 -1.36
C TYR A 97 -3.28 18.47 -1.99
N PHE A 98 -3.75 17.34 -1.51
CA PHE A 98 -4.98 16.71 -1.98
C PHE A 98 -5.64 15.89 -0.87
N GLN A 99 -6.97 15.75 -0.94
CA GLN A 99 -7.75 15.11 0.12
C GLN A 99 -8.02 13.62 -0.13
N THR A 100 -7.62 13.10 -1.28
CA THR A 100 -7.90 11.73 -1.72
C THR A 100 -6.70 10.77 -1.55
N GLY A 101 -5.71 11.13 -0.72
CA GLY A 101 -4.58 10.26 -0.40
C GLY A 101 -5.01 8.91 0.16
N PHE A 102 -6.08 8.88 0.95
CA PHE A 102 -6.66 7.64 1.47
C PHE A 102 -7.26 6.74 0.38
N VAL A 103 -7.65 7.29 -0.77
CA VAL A 103 -8.06 6.48 -1.94
C VAL A 103 -6.83 5.94 -2.64
N ALA A 104 -5.81 6.79 -2.85
CA ALA A 104 -4.56 6.37 -3.48
C ALA A 104 -3.88 5.25 -2.69
N GLU A 105 -3.73 5.41 -1.38
CA GLU A 105 -2.99 4.48 -0.52
C GLU A 105 -3.89 3.40 0.09
N GLY A 106 -5.08 3.79 0.54
CA GLY A 106 -5.96 2.87 1.27
C GLY A 106 -6.59 1.81 0.38
N VAL A 107 -7.05 2.17 -0.82
CA VAL A 107 -7.55 1.18 -1.79
C VAL A 107 -6.42 0.26 -2.24
N THR A 108 -5.23 0.82 -2.44
CA THR A 108 -4.03 0.05 -2.81
C THR A 108 -3.63 -0.93 -1.70
N THR A 109 -3.68 -0.50 -0.44
CA THR A 109 -3.44 -1.37 0.73
C THR A 109 -4.45 -2.52 0.78
N TYR A 110 -5.74 -2.21 0.62
CA TYR A 110 -6.79 -3.22 0.64
C TYR A 110 -6.64 -4.24 -0.49
N LEU A 111 -6.51 -3.76 -1.72
CA LEU A 111 -6.41 -4.62 -2.90
C LEU A 111 -5.08 -5.37 -2.96
N GLY A 112 -3.99 -4.78 -2.49
CA GLY A 112 -2.70 -5.43 -2.38
C GLY A 112 -2.79 -6.76 -1.62
N ASP A 113 -3.35 -6.74 -0.41
CA ASP A 113 -3.52 -7.94 0.43
C ASP A 113 -4.62 -8.87 -0.09
N ARG A 114 -5.74 -8.31 -0.55
CA ARG A 114 -6.84 -9.10 -1.10
C ARG A 114 -6.44 -9.91 -2.32
N ILE A 115 -5.68 -9.32 -3.22
CA ILE A 115 -5.15 -10.00 -4.41
C ILE A 115 -4.28 -11.18 -4.02
N LEU A 116 -3.40 -11.02 -3.03
CA LEU A 116 -2.55 -12.10 -2.53
C LEU A 116 -3.39 -13.27 -1.98
N PHE A 117 -4.50 -12.98 -1.34
CA PHE A 117 -5.44 -14.00 -0.88
C PHE A 117 -6.17 -14.67 -2.06
N GLU A 118 -6.73 -13.90 -2.98
CA GLU A 118 -7.50 -14.44 -4.11
C GLU A 118 -6.67 -15.26 -5.09
N CYS A 119 -5.39 -14.91 -5.30
CA CYS A 119 -4.48 -15.69 -6.13
C CYS A 119 -3.82 -16.88 -5.38
N GLY A 120 -4.15 -17.10 -4.12
CA GLY A 120 -3.65 -18.21 -3.30
C GLY A 120 -2.18 -18.11 -2.92
N VAL A 121 -1.65 -16.88 -2.82
CA VAL A 121 -0.33 -16.57 -2.24
C VAL A 121 -0.43 -16.44 -0.74
N PHE A 122 -1.44 -15.71 -0.25
CA PHE A 122 -1.84 -15.73 1.15
C PHE A 122 -2.90 -16.80 1.38
N ASP A 123 -2.79 -17.50 2.49
CA ASP A 123 -3.89 -18.29 3.02
C ASP A 123 -4.89 -17.41 3.80
N ARG A 124 -5.97 -18.03 4.27
CA ARG A 124 -7.03 -17.35 5.01
C ARG A 124 -6.52 -16.73 6.30
N ASP A 125 -5.62 -17.42 7.01
CA ASP A 125 -5.13 -16.97 8.30
C ASP A 125 -4.20 -15.77 8.14
N GLN A 126 -3.35 -15.77 7.12
CA GLN A 126 -2.50 -14.63 6.77
C GLN A 126 -3.34 -13.41 6.42
N TYR A 127 -4.30 -13.53 5.50
CA TYR A 127 -5.19 -12.44 5.11
C TYR A 127 -6.01 -11.89 6.29
N THR A 128 -6.57 -12.78 7.11
CA THR A 128 -7.36 -12.39 8.29
C THR A 128 -6.50 -11.67 9.32
N LYS A 129 -5.25 -12.08 9.49
CA LYS A 129 -4.29 -11.44 10.38
C LYS A 129 -4.00 -10.01 9.95
N GLU A 130 -3.72 -9.76 8.66
CA GLU A 130 -3.47 -8.41 8.13
C GLU A 130 -4.72 -7.52 8.29
N LEU A 131 -5.90 -7.99 7.89
CA LEU A 131 -7.14 -7.24 8.05
C LEU A 131 -7.44 -6.92 9.53
N SER A 132 -7.22 -7.89 10.43
CA SER A 132 -7.39 -7.69 11.87
C SER A 132 -6.42 -6.65 12.42
N ALA A 133 -5.21 -6.57 11.89
CA ALA A 133 -4.24 -5.55 12.28
C ALA A 133 -4.70 -4.14 11.90
N TYR A 134 -5.32 -3.93 10.73
CA TYR A 134 -5.91 -2.65 10.36
C TYR A 134 -7.10 -2.28 11.24
N ILE A 135 -7.99 -3.23 11.54
CA ILE A 135 -9.11 -3.03 12.47
C ILE A 135 -8.59 -2.63 13.86
N HIS A 136 -7.55 -3.32 14.36
CA HIS A 136 -6.93 -2.99 15.63
C HIS A 136 -6.33 -1.57 15.63
N LYS A 137 -5.57 -1.22 14.59
CA LYS A 137 -4.99 0.14 14.43
C LYS A 137 -6.08 1.21 14.42
N HIS A 138 -7.21 0.99 13.74
CA HIS A 138 -8.36 1.90 13.74
C HIS A 138 -8.90 2.14 15.14
N PHE A 139 -9.20 1.09 15.89
CA PHE A 139 -9.80 1.25 17.23
C PHE A 139 -8.85 1.84 18.26
N HIS A 140 -7.54 1.66 18.11
CA HIS A 140 -6.52 2.16 19.03
C HIS A 140 -5.93 3.52 18.63
N ASN A 141 -6.42 4.14 17.55
CA ASN A 141 -6.05 5.50 17.18
C ASN A 141 -7.17 6.47 17.51
N ASP A 142 -7.02 7.25 18.57
CA ASP A 142 -7.99 8.26 19.00
C ASP A 142 -8.09 9.45 18.02
N GLY A 143 -7.12 9.64 17.14
CA GLY A 143 -7.15 10.66 16.09
C GLY A 143 -8.41 10.60 15.22
N ARG A 144 -8.96 9.39 15.00
CA ARG A 144 -10.21 9.16 14.25
C ARG A 144 -11.42 9.91 14.80
N LYS A 145 -11.41 10.31 16.06
CA LYS A 145 -12.50 11.07 16.70
C LYS A 145 -12.46 12.55 16.36
N TYR A 146 -11.31 13.06 15.94
CA TYR A 146 -11.06 14.50 15.81
C TYR A 146 -10.56 14.92 14.44
N TYR A 147 -10.02 13.97 13.67
CA TYR A 147 -9.34 14.26 12.40
C TYR A 147 -9.82 13.32 11.32
N SER A 148 -10.40 13.87 10.26
CA SER A 148 -10.91 13.06 9.15
C SER A 148 -9.76 12.46 8.31
N VAL A 149 -10.03 11.36 7.65
CA VAL A 149 -9.05 10.74 6.73
C VAL A 149 -8.72 11.65 5.54
N ALA A 150 -9.66 12.49 5.10
CA ALA A 150 -9.42 13.48 4.05
C ALA A 150 -8.48 14.59 4.53
N ALA A 151 -8.67 15.10 5.77
CA ALA A 151 -7.73 16.05 6.36
C ALA A 151 -6.35 15.41 6.59
N SER A 152 -6.30 14.16 7.04
CA SER A 152 -5.04 13.41 7.17
C SER A 152 -4.33 13.25 5.82
N SER A 153 -5.08 13.05 4.73
CA SER A 153 -4.53 13.00 3.37
C SER A 153 -3.90 14.33 2.97
N PHE A 154 -4.60 15.44 3.22
CA PHE A 154 -4.11 16.79 2.92
C PHE A 154 -2.81 17.10 3.67
N ASP A 155 -2.71 16.72 4.93
CA ASP A 155 -1.56 16.99 5.79
C ASP A 155 -0.36 16.03 5.57
N THR A 156 -0.45 15.09 4.64
CA THR A 156 0.65 14.15 4.36
C THR A 156 1.95 14.86 3.99
N TRP A 157 1.88 15.99 3.27
CA TRP A 157 3.05 16.81 2.95
C TRP A 157 3.70 17.46 4.17
N LEU A 158 2.92 17.79 5.21
CA LEU A 158 3.45 18.42 6.44
C LEU A 158 4.13 17.41 7.36
N ASP A 159 3.53 16.24 7.52
CA ASP A 159 3.98 15.24 8.48
C ASP A 159 4.78 14.09 7.82
N GLY A 160 4.81 14.05 6.48
CA GLY A 160 5.30 12.88 5.78
C GLY A 160 4.45 11.64 6.12
N TYR A 161 5.11 10.50 6.20
CA TYR A 161 4.46 9.23 6.54
C TYR A 161 4.35 8.97 8.04
N GLU A 162 5.03 9.76 8.89
CA GLU A 162 5.00 9.63 10.33
C GLU A 162 4.39 10.89 10.96
N PRO A 163 3.26 10.76 11.69
CA PRO A 163 2.66 11.90 12.37
C PRO A 163 3.61 12.50 13.40
N GLY A 164 3.84 13.82 13.35
CA GLY A 164 4.66 14.53 14.32
C GLY A 164 4.06 14.52 15.74
N ILE A 165 2.74 14.34 15.87
CA ILE A 165 2.02 14.21 17.13
C ILE A 165 1.30 12.86 17.15
N PRO A 166 1.70 11.93 18.03
CA PRO A 166 1.06 10.62 18.15
C PRO A 166 -0.44 10.74 18.44
N GLY A 167 -1.25 9.94 17.73
CA GLY A 167 -2.71 9.88 17.93
C GLY A 167 -3.49 11.13 17.51
N ARG A 168 -2.85 12.13 16.88
CA ARG A 168 -3.53 13.30 16.35
C ARG A 168 -4.30 13.01 15.07
N LYS A 169 -3.69 12.30 14.15
CA LYS A 169 -4.21 12.01 12.80
C LYS A 169 -4.57 10.54 12.64
N THR A 170 -5.39 10.26 11.64
CA THR A 170 -5.62 8.91 11.18
C THR A 170 -4.59 8.50 10.12
N SER A 171 -4.34 7.21 9.99
CA SER A 171 -3.54 6.68 8.88
C SER A 171 -4.39 6.60 7.62
N ILE A 172 -3.94 7.23 6.55
CA ILE A 172 -4.60 7.16 5.23
C ILE A 172 -4.59 5.72 4.67
N TYR A 173 -3.57 4.93 5.01
CA TYR A 173 -3.46 3.51 4.68
C TYR A 173 -4.51 2.69 5.42
N THR A 174 -4.55 2.79 6.75
CA THR A 174 -5.45 2.01 7.61
C THR A 174 -6.92 2.37 7.36
N GLU A 175 -7.27 3.65 7.46
CA GLU A 175 -8.66 4.09 7.30
C GLU A 175 -9.15 3.90 5.87
N GLY A 176 -8.31 4.19 4.88
CA GLY A 176 -8.65 3.98 3.48
C GLY A 176 -8.81 2.49 3.12
N CYS A 177 -7.99 1.61 3.69
CA CYS A 177 -8.14 0.17 3.56
C CYS A 177 -9.49 -0.31 4.11
N LEU A 178 -9.87 0.13 5.31
CA LEU A 178 -11.15 -0.25 5.92
C LEU A 178 -12.36 0.33 5.17
N ILE A 179 -12.25 1.54 4.62
CA ILE A 179 -13.28 2.13 3.75
C ILE A 179 -13.44 1.26 2.48
N ALA A 180 -12.33 0.90 1.83
CA ALA A 180 -12.37 0.04 0.65
C ALA A 180 -12.98 -1.34 0.96
N TYR A 181 -12.58 -1.96 2.07
CA TYR A 181 -13.15 -3.22 2.55
C TYR A 181 -14.66 -3.14 2.75
N ILE A 182 -15.17 -2.09 3.40
CA ILE A 182 -16.61 -1.89 3.61
C ILE A 182 -17.36 -1.71 2.28
N CYS A 183 -16.75 -0.97 1.34
CA CYS A 183 -17.34 -0.76 0.01
C CYS A 183 -17.45 -2.07 -0.79
N ASP A 184 -16.46 -2.94 -0.66
CA ASP A 184 -16.40 -4.22 -1.37
C ASP A 184 -17.33 -5.29 -0.80
N MET A 185 -17.73 -5.18 0.48
CA MET A 185 -18.72 -6.08 1.11
C MET A 185 -20.16 -5.82 0.67
N ARG A 186 -20.45 -4.76 -0.10
CA ARG A 186 -21.79 -4.39 -0.57
C ARG A 186 -22.07 -4.91 -1.96
#